data_7cb57d6ebf4c9c50b925da547261cfa0
#
_entry.id   7cb57d6ebf4c9c50b925da547261cfa0
#
_cell.length_a   1.000
_cell.length_b   1.000
_cell.length_c   1.000
_cell.angle_alpha   90.00
_cell.angle_beta   90.00
_cell.angle_gamma   90.00
#
_symmetry.space_group_name_H-M   'P 1'
#
loop_
_entity.id
_entity.type
_entity.pdbx_description
1 polymer ?
#
loop_
_entity_poly.entity_id
_entity_poly.type
_entity_poly.pdbx_seq_one_letter_code
_entity_poly.pdbx_strand_id
1 'polypeptide(L)'
;MAKQKETKIMAADFETTVYEGQTFTEVWASAVVELNSENVSVFHSIDETFKFFKQQKTNLIVYYHNLKFDGSFWIDWLSKNDKFKVAIEPGSEEHPEFIKQSQMDNNTYRYTISDRGQWYQIIIRVNNFFFFIT
;
A
#
# COMPACT_ATOMS: atom_id res chain seq x y z
N MET A 1 26.95 -14.37 -6.81
CA MET A 1 25.68 -14.16 -7.53
C MET A 1 24.63 -13.63 -6.55
N ALA A 2 24.08 -12.46 -6.82
CA ALA A 2 23.04 -11.92 -5.95
C ALA A 2 21.78 -12.80 -6.03
N LYS A 3 21.27 -13.20 -4.87
CA LYS A 3 20.05 -13.98 -4.79
C LYS A 3 18.86 -13.08 -5.13
N GLN A 4 18.04 -13.49 -6.07
CA GLN A 4 16.85 -12.78 -6.44
C GLN A 4 15.83 -12.81 -5.29
N LYS A 5 15.25 -11.65 -4.95
CA LYS A 5 14.24 -11.57 -3.89
C LYS A 5 12.96 -12.23 -4.34
N GLU A 6 12.41 -13.06 -3.47
CA GLU A 6 11.12 -13.70 -3.71
C GLU A 6 9.99 -12.66 -3.67
N THR A 7 8.87 -13.01 -4.29
CA THR A 7 7.65 -12.20 -4.23
C THR A 7 6.51 -13.07 -3.72
N LYS A 8 5.86 -12.63 -2.66
CA LYS A 8 4.65 -13.27 -2.15
C LYS A 8 3.42 -12.55 -2.68
N ILE A 9 2.38 -13.32 -2.98
CA ILE A 9 1.11 -12.79 -3.45
C ILE A 9 0.08 -12.96 -2.34
N MET A 10 -0.61 -11.86 -2.01
CA MET A 10 -1.61 -11.82 -0.97
C MET A 10 -2.89 -11.18 -1.49
N ALA A 11 -4.01 -11.50 -0.87
CA ALA A 11 -5.26 -10.79 -1.04
C ALA A 11 -5.63 -10.16 0.30
N ALA A 12 -6.17 -8.97 0.26
CA ALA A 12 -6.51 -8.24 1.47
C ALA A 12 -7.82 -7.47 1.31
N ASP A 13 -8.41 -7.12 2.43
CA ASP A 13 -9.64 -6.34 2.47
C ASP A 13 -9.67 -5.53 3.76
N PHE A 14 -10.20 -4.30 3.69
CA PHE A 14 -10.42 -3.45 4.85
C PHE A 14 -11.89 -3.46 5.23
N GLU A 15 -12.15 -3.52 6.54
CA GLU A 15 -13.43 -3.21 7.12
C GLU A 15 -13.39 -1.80 7.70
N THR A 16 -14.39 -1.01 7.38
CA THR A 16 -14.43 0.40 7.74
C THR A 16 -15.63 0.72 8.62
N THR A 17 -15.51 1.83 9.35
CA THR A 17 -16.60 2.30 10.20
C THR A 17 -17.79 2.72 9.36
N VAL A 18 -18.99 2.30 9.77
CA VAL A 18 -20.26 2.72 9.17
C VAL A 18 -21.23 3.00 10.31
N TYR A 19 -21.52 4.27 10.57
CA TYR A 19 -22.51 4.65 11.57
C TYR A 19 -23.20 5.94 11.15
N GLU A 20 -24.42 6.12 11.64
CA GLU A 20 -25.21 7.30 11.33
C GLU A 20 -24.53 8.56 11.85
N GLY A 21 -24.43 9.59 10.99
CA GLY A 21 -23.83 10.86 11.36
C GLY A 21 -22.31 10.90 11.33
N GLN A 22 -21.65 9.83 10.85
CA GLN A 22 -20.17 9.85 10.77
C GLN A 22 -19.68 10.90 9.78
N THR A 23 -18.63 11.64 10.18
CA THR A 23 -18.02 12.68 9.36
C THR A 23 -16.79 12.16 8.59
N PHE A 24 -16.23 11.03 9.00
CA PHE A 24 -15.09 10.39 8.33
C PHE A 24 -15.18 8.89 8.52
N THR A 25 -14.50 8.16 7.62
CA THR A 25 -14.46 6.71 7.64
C THR A 25 -13.10 6.24 8.09
N GLU A 26 -13.05 5.29 9.00
CA GLU A 26 -11.81 4.73 9.52
C GLU A 26 -11.75 3.22 9.24
N VAL A 27 -10.53 2.73 8.99
CA VAL A 27 -10.27 1.29 8.93
C VAL A 27 -10.18 0.78 10.37
N TRP A 28 -11.07 -0.18 10.71
CA TRP A 28 -11.04 -0.80 12.04
C TRP A 28 -10.59 -2.25 11.99
N ALA A 29 -10.60 -2.87 10.82
CA ALA A 29 -10.08 -4.22 10.64
C ALA A 29 -9.51 -4.39 9.24
N SER A 30 -8.52 -5.25 9.14
CA SER A 30 -7.87 -5.62 7.89
C SER A 30 -7.67 -7.12 7.89
N ALA A 31 -8.13 -7.80 6.85
CA ALA A 31 -7.94 -9.22 6.68
C ALA A 31 -6.95 -9.45 5.54
N VAL A 32 -5.98 -10.33 5.75
CA VAL A 32 -4.95 -10.65 4.75
C VAL A 32 -4.82 -12.17 4.66
N VAL A 33 -4.80 -12.67 3.43
CA VAL A 33 -4.57 -14.09 3.16
C VAL A 33 -3.47 -14.22 2.10
N GLU A 34 -2.51 -15.11 2.35
CA GLU A 34 -1.49 -15.43 1.36
C GLU A 34 -2.06 -16.40 0.32
N LEU A 35 -1.69 -16.20 -0.95
CA LEU A 35 -2.12 -17.09 -2.04
C LEU A 35 -1.74 -18.55 -1.72
N ASN A 36 -2.67 -19.47 -1.94
CA ASN A 36 -2.55 -20.89 -1.65
C ASN A 36 -2.47 -21.24 -0.15
N SER A 37 -2.87 -20.29 0.72
CA SER A 37 -3.00 -20.53 2.15
C SER A 37 -4.46 -20.42 2.56
N GLU A 38 -4.85 -21.21 3.55
CA GLU A 38 -6.19 -21.13 4.15
C GLU A 38 -6.18 -20.22 5.40
N ASN A 39 -5.00 -19.78 5.82
CA ASN A 39 -4.87 -18.98 7.04
C ASN A 39 -5.13 -17.50 6.72
N VAL A 40 -6.08 -16.93 7.43
CA VAL A 40 -6.40 -15.50 7.34
C VAL A 40 -5.81 -14.81 8.55
N SER A 41 -5.03 -13.75 8.32
CA SER A 41 -4.52 -12.88 9.38
C SER A 41 -5.43 -11.66 9.47
N VAL A 42 -5.81 -11.29 10.68
CA VAL A 42 -6.68 -10.14 10.92
C VAL A 42 -5.96 -9.13 11.79
N PHE A 43 -6.02 -7.88 11.39
CA PHE A 43 -5.39 -6.76 12.09
C PHE A 43 -6.44 -5.68 12.35
N HIS A 44 -6.14 -4.79 13.29
CA HIS A 44 -7.10 -3.76 13.71
C HIS A 44 -6.74 -2.35 13.20
N SER A 45 -5.68 -2.24 12.40
CA SER A 45 -5.25 -0.96 11.85
C SER A 45 -4.38 -1.17 10.60
N ILE A 46 -4.19 -0.07 9.85
CA ILE A 46 -3.24 -0.07 8.72
C ILE A 46 -1.81 -0.23 9.25
N ASP A 47 -1.50 0.39 10.40
CA ASP A 47 -0.18 0.25 11.03
C ASP A 47 0.18 -1.20 11.29
N GLU A 48 -0.73 -1.98 11.86
CA GLU A 48 -0.52 -3.40 12.12
C GLU A 48 -0.37 -4.19 10.82
N THR A 49 -1.19 -3.86 9.82
CA THR A 49 -1.13 -4.50 8.51
C THR A 49 0.22 -4.25 7.84
N PHE A 50 0.67 -3.01 7.87
CA PHE A 50 1.97 -2.64 7.29
C PHE A 50 3.12 -3.33 8.02
N LYS A 51 3.06 -3.40 9.35
CA LYS A 51 4.05 -4.11 10.16
C LYS A 51 4.11 -5.59 9.76
N PHE A 52 2.95 -6.21 9.54
CA PHE A 52 2.89 -7.60 9.07
C PHE A 52 3.55 -7.74 7.69
N PHE A 53 3.30 -6.81 6.77
CA PHE A 53 3.94 -6.83 5.45
C PHE A 53 5.47 -6.75 5.57
N LYS A 54 5.98 -5.89 6.44
CA LYS A 54 7.43 -5.78 6.65
C LYS A 54 8.05 -7.06 7.22
N GLN A 55 7.30 -7.79 8.04
CA GLN A 55 7.76 -9.03 8.66
C GLN A 55 7.96 -10.15 7.63
N GLN A 56 7.36 -10.05 6.46
CA GLN A 56 7.51 -11.06 5.41
C GLN A 56 8.91 -11.09 4.81
N LYS A 57 9.65 -9.98 4.88
CA LYS A 57 11.02 -9.83 4.39
C LYS A 57 11.17 -10.27 2.92
N THR A 58 10.22 -9.86 2.10
CA THR A 58 10.17 -10.15 0.68
C THR A 58 9.35 -9.09 -0.04
N ASN A 59 9.43 -9.06 -1.36
CA ASN A 59 8.53 -8.25 -2.15
C ASN A 59 7.12 -8.81 -2.04
N LEU A 60 6.11 -7.94 -2.03
CA LEU A 60 4.71 -8.33 -1.92
C LEU A 60 3.89 -7.77 -3.08
N ILE A 61 2.97 -8.58 -3.57
CA ILE A 61 1.87 -8.12 -4.41
C ILE A 61 0.61 -8.37 -3.60
N VAL A 62 -0.10 -7.30 -3.24
CA VAL A 62 -1.28 -7.39 -2.39
C VAL A 62 -2.50 -6.91 -3.19
N TYR A 63 -3.42 -7.81 -3.44
CA TYR A 63 -4.63 -7.51 -4.19
C TYR A 63 -5.76 -7.10 -3.27
N TYR A 64 -6.38 -5.96 -3.59
CA TYR A 64 -7.61 -5.50 -2.95
C TYR A 64 -8.75 -5.58 -3.96
N HIS A 65 -9.88 -6.11 -3.56
CA HIS A 65 -11.04 -6.23 -4.44
C HIS A 65 -11.54 -4.85 -4.91
N ASN A 66 -11.49 -3.86 -4.04
CA ASN A 66 -11.94 -2.50 -4.34
C ASN A 66 -10.84 -1.50 -4.05
N LEU A 67 -9.79 -1.50 -4.87
CA LEU A 67 -8.64 -0.63 -4.65
C LEU A 67 -9.00 0.85 -4.72
N LYS A 68 -9.99 1.21 -5.50
CA LYS A 68 -10.46 2.60 -5.55
C LYS A 68 -10.83 3.11 -4.16
N PHE A 69 -11.50 2.28 -3.37
CA PHE A 69 -11.88 2.61 -2.00
C PHE A 69 -10.74 2.32 -1.02
N ASP A 70 -10.24 1.08 -1.01
CA ASP A 70 -9.22 0.66 -0.06
C ASP A 70 -7.89 1.37 -0.27
N GLY A 71 -7.56 1.70 -1.52
CA GLY A 71 -6.34 2.43 -1.85
C GLY A 71 -6.33 3.85 -1.29
N SER A 72 -7.50 4.47 -1.16
CA SER A 72 -7.58 5.82 -0.59
C SER A 72 -7.12 5.84 0.87
N PHE A 73 -7.39 4.77 1.63
CA PHE A 73 -6.91 4.66 3.02
C PHE A 73 -5.39 4.49 3.06
N TRP A 74 -4.82 3.71 2.14
CA TRP A 74 -3.38 3.57 2.04
C TRP A 74 -2.68 4.90 1.73
N ILE A 75 -3.21 5.65 0.76
CA ILE A 75 -2.63 6.96 0.39
C ILE A 75 -2.76 7.94 1.55
N ASP A 76 -3.91 7.99 2.20
CA ASP A 76 -4.11 8.84 3.37
C ASP A 76 -3.12 8.52 4.48
N TRP A 77 -2.96 7.24 4.78
CA TRP A 77 -2.02 6.78 5.81
C TRP A 77 -0.57 7.14 5.46
N LEU A 78 -0.16 6.90 4.21
CA LEU A 78 1.19 7.22 3.75
C LEU A 78 1.46 8.72 3.79
N SER A 79 0.49 9.53 3.37
CA SER A 79 0.66 10.99 3.31
C SER A 79 0.74 11.63 4.69
N LYS A 80 0.11 11.02 5.70
CA LYS A 80 0.12 11.50 7.08
C LYS A 80 1.29 10.93 7.90
N ASN A 81 2.03 9.98 7.35
CA ASN A 81 3.12 9.33 8.05
C ASN A 81 4.44 10.04 7.73
N ASP A 82 5.04 10.67 8.74
CA ASP A 82 6.27 11.45 8.59
C ASP A 82 7.45 10.63 8.06
N LYS A 83 7.38 9.31 8.16
CA LYS A 83 8.44 8.41 7.69
C LYS A 83 8.43 8.19 6.19
N PHE A 84 7.33 8.54 5.51
CA PHE A 84 7.19 8.28 4.08
C PHE A 84 7.10 9.58 3.29
N LYS A 85 7.65 9.56 2.09
CA LYS A 85 7.58 10.66 1.14
C LYS A 85 7.09 10.14 -0.20
N VAL A 86 6.35 10.97 -0.92
CA VAL A 86 5.96 10.64 -2.28
C VAL A 86 7.19 10.66 -3.19
N ALA A 87 7.32 9.66 -4.06
CA ALA A 87 8.47 9.52 -4.96
C ALA A 87 8.25 10.34 -6.23
N ILE A 88 8.48 11.65 -6.16
CA ILE A 88 8.37 12.57 -7.30
C ILE A 88 9.71 13.23 -7.59
N GLU A 89 9.91 13.63 -8.84
CA GLU A 89 11.10 14.36 -9.23
C GLU A 89 11.16 15.73 -8.56
N PRO A 90 12.34 16.17 -8.09
CA PRO A 90 12.48 17.49 -7.48
C PRO A 90 12.00 18.61 -8.41
N GLY A 91 11.24 19.54 -7.88
CA GLY A 91 10.71 20.66 -8.64
C GLY A 91 9.44 20.36 -9.42
N SER A 92 8.88 19.17 -9.30
CA SER A 92 7.67 18.76 -10.01
C SER A 92 6.41 18.80 -9.13
N GLU A 93 6.42 19.53 -8.02
CA GLU A 93 5.33 19.54 -7.05
C GLU A 93 3.99 20.02 -7.62
N GLU A 94 4.01 20.96 -8.58
CA GLU A 94 2.79 21.46 -9.22
C GLU A 94 2.23 20.47 -10.23
N HIS A 95 3.12 19.73 -10.94
CA HIS A 95 2.76 18.70 -11.92
C HIS A 95 3.61 17.47 -11.64
N PRO A 96 3.22 16.64 -10.66
CA PRO A 96 4.08 15.56 -10.18
C PRO A 96 4.52 14.59 -11.26
N GLU A 97 5.83 14.40 -11.38
CA GLU A 97 6.44 13.35 -12.19
C GLU A 97 7.04 12.32 -11.25
N PHE A 98 6.51 11.10 -11.29
CA PHE A 98 6.97 10.05 -10.40
C PHE A 98 8.34 9.52 -10.81
N ILE A 99 9.17 9.27 -9.79
CA ILE A 99 10.46 8.62 -9.97
C ILE A 99 10.21 7.18 -10.43
N LYS A 100 11.07 6.68 -11.34
CA LYS A 100 10.97 5.29 -11.80
C LYS A 100 11.10 4.33 -10.62
N GLN A 101 10.36 3.22 -10.68
CA GLN A 101 10.37 2.21 -9.63
C GLN A 101 11.79 1.77 -9.27
N SER A 102 12.65 1.53 -10.27
CA SER A 102 14.03 1.09 -10.05
C SER A 102 14.90 2.10 -9.32
N GLN A 103 14.48 3.36 -9.24
CA GLN A 103 15.24 4.47 -8.63
C GLN A 103 14.59 4.96 -7.33
N MET A 104 13.53 4.32 -6.86
CA MET A 104 12.87 4.72 -5.62
C MET A 104 13.75 4.44 -4.40
N ASP A 105 13.88 5.43 -3.52
CA ASP A 105 14.54 5.27 -2.23
C ASP A 105 13.63 4.54 -1.24
N ASN A 106 14.21 3.99 -0.18
CA ASN A 106 13.43 3.43 0.91
C ASN A 106 12.56 4.50 1.56
N ASN A 107 11.39 4.09 2.03
CA ASN A 107 10.40 4.94 2.68
C ASN A 107 9.81 5.98 1.71
N THR A 108 9.67 5.60 0.44
CA THR A 108 8.95 6.38 -0.56
C THR A 108 7.84 5.56 -1.16
N TYR A 109 6.85 6.26 -1.75
CA TYR A 109 5.75 5.60 -2.43
C TYR A 109 5.39 6.36 -3.70
N ARG A 110 4.82 5.64 -4.65
CA ARG A 110 4.22 6.22 -5.84
C ARG A 110 2.89 5.55 -6.12
N TYR A 111 2.08 6.16 -6.95
CA TYR A 111 0.78 5.60 -7.30
C TYR A 111 0.44 5.92 -8.75
N THR A 112 -0.41 5.07 -9.33
CA THR A 112 -0.94 5.25 -10.68
C THR A 112 -2.45 5.43 -10.59
N ILE A 113 -2.95 6.51 -11.20
CA ILE A 113 -4.37 6.83 -11.25
C ILE A 113 -4.79 6.84 -12.72
N SER A 114 -5.95 6.26 -13.02
CA SER A 114 -6.51 6.31 -14.38
C SER A 114 -7.02 7.71 -14.73
N ASP A 115 -7.28 7.92 -16.02
CA ASP A 115 -7.90 9.16 -16.52
C ASP A 115 -9.28 9.43 -15.88
N ARG A 116 -9.90 8.39 -15.32
CA ARG A 116 -11.19 8.49 -14.63
C ARG A 116 -11.04 8.65 -13.12
N GLY A 117 -9.82 8.88 -12.62
CA GLY A 117 -9.56 9.05 -11.19
C GLY A 117 -9.60 7.76 -10.38
N GLN A 118 -9.44 6.60 -11.01
CA GLN A 118 -9.42 5.31 -10.31
C GLN A 118 -7.99 4.89 -10.00
N TRP A 119 -7.78 4.36 -8.80
CA TRP A 119 -6.47 3.82 -8.41
C TRP A 119 -6.22 2.49 -9.12
N TYR A 120 -5.05 2.35 -9.76
CA TYR A 120 -4.61 1.10 -10.34
C TYR A 120 -3.59 0.38 -9.48
N GLN A 121 -2.66 1.13 -8.90
CA GLN A 121 -1.56 0.54 -8.16
C GLN A 121 -0.90 1.57 -7.26
N ILE A 122 -0.51 1.12 -6.08
CA ILE A 122 0.32 1.88 -5.15
C ILE A 122 1.59 1.07 -4.95
N ILE A 123 2.75 1.69 -5.09
CA ILE A 123 4.04 1.04 -4.91
C ILE A 123 4.72 1.69 -3.71
N ILE A 124 5.11 0.88 -2.73
CA ILE A 124 5.81 1.33 -1.52
C ILE A 124 7.17 0.67 -1.50
N ARG A 125 8.23 1.46 -1.32
CA ARG A 125 9.59 0.95 -1.15
C ARG A 125 9.98 1.06 0.32
N VAL A 126 10.30 -0.07 0.96
CA VAL A 126 10.68 -0.11 2.36
C VAL A 126 11.61 -1.30 2.61
N ASN A 127 12.67 -1.08 3.41
CA ASN A 127 13.66 -2.12 3.78
C ASN A 127 14.23 -2.87 2.57
N ASN A 128 14.42 -2.15 1.43
CA ASN A 128 14.86 -2.71 0.15
C ASN A 128 13.87 -3.68 -0.49
N PHE A 129 12.62 -3.68 -0.06
CA PHE A 129 11.53 -4.46 -0.66
C PHE A 129 10.52 -3.53 -1.31
N PHE A 130 9.80 -4.07 -2.29
CA PHE A 130 8.67 -3.39 -2.91
C PHE A 130 7.36 -4.03 -2.46
N PHE A 131 6.40 -3.19 -2.09
CA PHE A 131 5.02 -3.62 -1.84
C PHE A 131 4.15 -3.04 -2.94
N PHE A 132 3.55 -3.91 -3.75
CA PHE A 132 2.65 -3.54 -4.82
C PHE A 132 1.21 -3.73 -4.34
N ILE A 133 0.54 -2.64 -4.02
CA ILE A 133 -0.88 -2.63 -3.61
C ILE A 133 -1.69 -2.46 -4.90
N THR A 134 -2.45 -3.47 -5.27
CA THR A 134 -3.07 -3.55 -6.59
C THR A 134 -4.58 -3.79 -6.51
#